data_adb17f90cba2562533324eea3d8047d2
#
_entry.id   adb17f90cba2562533324eea3d8047d2
#
_cell.length_a   1.000
_cell.length_b   1.000
_cell.length_c   1.000
_cell.angle_alpha   90.00
_cell.angle_beta   90.00
_cell.angle_gamma   90.00
#
_symmetry.space_group_name_H-M   'P 1'
#
loop_
_entity.id
_entity.type
_entity.pdbx_description
1 polymer ?
#
loop_
_entity_poly.entity_id
_entity_poly.type
_entity_poly.pdbx_seq_one_letter_code
_entity_poly.pdbx_strand_id
1 'polypeptide(L)'
;VEEAMLGKRRGLDTTQAEREAEPVRRLLKFERQLRDQLKKLMDQLQDTQAELQLTPEHVLNVVQTGLELAGQPPLVETTLTGLWPDSQWARCPVFRLPTLTGNWAACTAGLAHPHTQQIRPIVFDATLATGRDDVVLAHLNHRLVQMCLRLLRAEVWALSGRRAIHRVSAQCLPSGTPWRNPLVIAHGRIVVLGGDHHRLHEEVIMAGGEISAGAFNRLNVGQTRDAYAAATLHSVPESVCQRLAALWPQHGEPLLKALETRMRERTKNLEDKLQERAEQEVAKFEAVLKELQRAIEQELHTDVNRQMELWTDDEKSQRERDEQG
;
A
#
# COMPACT_ATOMS: atom_id res chain seq x y z
N VAL A 1 52.87 -8.69 19.33
CA VAL A 1 52.02 -9.46 20.25
C VAL A 1 52.84 -10.17 21.30
N GLU A 2 53.87 -10.96 20.91
CA GLU A 2 54.74 -11.68 21.85
C GLU A 2 55.48 -10.74 22.84
N GLU A 3 55.99 -9.59 22.36
CA GLU A 3 56.66 -8.59 23.22
C GLU A 3 55.70 -7.89 24.20
N ALA A 4 54.43 -7.75 23.85
CA ALA A 4 53.41 -7.21 24.74
C ALA A 4 52.98 -8.22 25.81
N MET A 5 52.93 -9.52 25.47
CA MET A 5 52.67 -10.61 26.40
C MET A 5 53.81 -10.81 27.41
N LEU A 6 55.02 -10.47 27.04
CA LEU A 6 56.18 -10.52 27.92
C LEU A 6 56.34 -9.26 28.79
N GLY A 7 55.34 -8.35 28.79
CA GLY A 7 55.35 -7.13 29.61
C GLY A 7 56.37 -6.06 29.19
N LYS A 8 57.01 -6.23 28.03
CA LYS A 8 58.02 -5.31 27.50
C LYS A 8 57.44 -4.06 26.83
N ARG A 9 56.15 -4.08 26.43
CA ARG A 9 55.41 -2.91 25.90
C ARG A 9 54.13 -2.70 26.68
N ARG A 10 53.80 -1.44 26.98
CA ARG A 10 52.60 -1.03 27.74
C ARG A 10 51.28 -1.01 26.93
N GLY A 11 51.25 -1.48 25.70
CA GLY A 11 50.03 -1.56 24.89
C GLY A 11 50.27 -2.31 23.57
N LEU A 12 49.26 -2.98 23.08
CA LEU A 12 49.19 -3.52 21.72
C LEU A 12 48.93 -2.37 20.74
N ASP A 13 49.77 -2.25 19.71
CA ASP A 13 49.49 -1.33 18.62
C ASP A 13 48.39 -1.95 17.74
N THR A 14 47.15 -1.45 17.88
CA THR A 14 45.96 -1.93 17.17
C THR A 14 45.68 -1.10 15.91
N THR A 15 46.50 -0.07 15.63
CA THR A 15 46.22 0.94 14.58
C THR A 15 46.06 0.31 13.20
N GLN A 16 46.85 -0.71 12.87
CA GLN A 16 46.75 -1.38 11.59
C GLN A 16 45.49 -2.26 11.51
N ALA A 17 45.17 -3.01 12.58
CA ALA A 17 43.96 -3.82 12.64
C ALA A 17 42.70 -2.96 12.62
N GLU A 18 42.72 -1.79 13.22
CA GLU A 18 41.60 -0.82 13.18
C GLU A 18 41.39 -0.25 11.76
N ARG A 19 42.49 0.07 11.05
CA ARG A 19 42.41 0.53 9.65
C ARG A 19 41.83 -0.55 8.70
N GLU A 20 42.21 -1.80 8.89
CA GLU A 20 41.73 -2.92 8.09
C GLU A 20 40.28 -3.30 8.45
N ALA A 21 39.85 -3.07 9.69
CA ALA A 21 38.47 -3.32 10.13
C ALA A 21 37.49 -2.19 9.75
N GLU A 22 37.95 -1.00 9.47
CA GLU A 22 37.12 0.18 9.18
C GLU A 22 36.18 0.00 7.97
N PRO A 23 36.62 -0.53 6.81
CA PRO A 23 35.74 -0.81 5.68
C PRO A 23 34.62 -1.79 6.03
N VAL A 24 34.95 -2.82 6.81
CA VAL A 24 33.97 -3.84 7.23
C VAL A 24 32.96 -3.23 8.20
N ARG A 25 33.41 -2.39 9.14
CA ARG A 25 32.51 -1.68 10.06
C ARG A 25 31.54 -0.74 9.30
N ARG A 26 32.02 -0.05 8.27
CA ARG A 26 31.16 0.80 7.41
C ARG A 26 30.13 -0.01 6.66
N LEU A 27 30.51 -1.15 6.09
CA LEU A 27 29.57 -2.05 5.42
C LEU A 27 28.50 -2.60 6.38
N LEU A 28 28.89 -3.03 7.57
CA LEU A 28 27.95 -3.51 8.60
C LEU A 28 27.01 -2.40 9.09
N LYS A 29 27.51 -1.17 9.22
CA LYS A 29 26.68 -0.02 9.59
C LYS A 29 25.66 0.28 8.47
N PHE A 30 26.11 0.26 7.22
CA PHE A 30 25.24 0.44 6.06
C PHE A 30 24.17 -0.66 5.95
N GLU A 31 24.57 -1.91 6.15
CA GLU A 31 23.62 -3.04 6.16
C GLU A 31 22.55 -2.90 7.25
N ARG A 32 22.93 -2.47 8.46
CA ARG A 32 21.94 -2.20 9.52
C ARG A 32 21.00 -1.07 9.15
N GLN A 33 21.50 0.03 8.62
CA GLN A 33 20.67 1.15 8.17
C GLN A 33 19.69 0.72 7.07
N LEU A 34 20.14 -0.11 6.12
CA LEU A 34 19.28 -0.64 5.05
C LEU A 34 18.19 -1.56 5.61
N ARG A 35 18.51 -2.41 6.57
CA ARG A 35 17.52 -3.27 7.26
C ARG A 35 16.49 -2.44 8.02
N ASP A 36 16.92 -1.41 8.73
CA ASP A 36 15.99 -0.54 9.46
C ASP A 36 15.07 0.23 8.51
N GLN A 37 15.59 0.68 7.37
CA GLN A 37 14.79 1.32 6.33
C GLN A 37 13.78 0.34 5.70
N LEU A 38 14.19 -0.88 5.38
CA LEU A 38 13.30 -1.93 4.88
C LEU A 38 12.20 -2.25 5.88
N LYS A 39 12.54 -2.39 7.16
CA LYS A 39 11.55 -2.63 8.21
C LYS A 39 10.53 -1.49 8.29
N LYS A 40 10.99 -0.24 8.31
CA LYS A 40 10.07 0.93 8.29
C LYS A 40 9.15 0.96 7.07
N LEU A 41 9.69 0.62 5.90
CA LEU A 41 8.88 0.54 4.67
C LEU A 41 7.86 -0.59 4.73
N MET A 42 8.22 -1.73 5.30
CA MET A 42 7.29 -2.85 5.51
C MET A 42 6.20 -2.48 6.51
N ASP A 43 6.53 -1.86 7.63
CA ASP A 43 5.57 -1.38 8.62
C ASP A 43 4.60 -0.35 7.99
N GLN A 44 5.13 0.61 7.23
CA GLN A 44 4.30 1.59 6.48
C GLN A 44 3.41 0.94 5.44
N LEU A 45 3.88 -0.10 4.75
CA LEU A 45 3.08 -0.86 3.79
C LEU A 45 1.94 -1.60 4.49
N GLN A 46 2.21 -2.25 5.63
CA GLN A 46 1.20 -2.94 6.41
C GLN A 46 0.15 -1.97 6.96
N ASP A 47 0.58 -0.84 7.50
CA ASP A 47 -0.33 0.22 7.97
C ASP A 47 -1.21 0.74 6.83
N THR A 48 -0.64 0.98 5.66
CA THR A 48 -1.37 1.44 4.47
C THR A 48 -2.35 0.37 3.98
N GLN A 49 -1.96 -0.90 3.96
CA GLN A 49 -2.85 -2.00 3.60
C GLN A 49 -4.01 -2.14 4.58
N ALA A 50 -3.73 -2.04 5.89
CA ALA A 50 -4.76 -2.06 6.92
C ALA A 50 -5.71 -0.86 6.83
N GLU A 51 -5.18 0.32 6.53
CA GLU A 51 -5.95 1.56 6.37
C GLU A 51 -6.85 1.50 5.12
N LEU A 52 -6.34 0.97 4.02
CA LEU A 52 -7.09 0.79 2.76
C LEU A 52 -8.01 -0.43 2.78
N GLN A 53 -7.93 -1.28 3.81
CA GLN A 53 -8.64 -2.56 3.89
C GLN A 53 -8.47 -3.43 2.63
N LEU A 54 -7.30 -3.36 2.03
CA LEU A 54 -6.97 -4.02 0.78
C LEU A 54 -6.53 -5.46 1.10
N THR A 55 -7.48 -6.38 1.03
CA THR A 55 -7.20 -7.80 1.20
C THR A 55 -7.00 -8.50 -0.15
N PRO A 56 -6.25 -9.61 -0.20
CA PRO A 56 -6.16 -10.44 -1.40
C PRO A 56 -7.52 -10.85 -1.97
N GLU A 57 -8.49 -11.09 -1.10
CA GLU A 57 -9.87 -11.43 -1.48
C GLU A 57 -10.57 -10.29 -2.24
N HIS A 58 -10.35 -9.04 -1.85
CA HIS A 58 -10.91 -7.90 -2.58
C HIS A 58 -10.36 -7.82 -4.00
N VAL A 59 -9.07 -8.08 -4.20
CA VAL A 59 -8.46 -8.10 -5.53
C VAL A 59 -9.00 -9.25 -6.37
N LEU A 60 -9.14 -10.44 -5.77
CA LEU A 60 -9.76 -11.61 -6.40
C LEU A 60 -11.19 -11.29 -6.85
N ASN A 61 -12.02 -10.73 -5.97
CA ASN A 61 -13.41 -10.37 -6.27
C ASN A 61 -13.50 -9.35 -7.42
N VAL A 62 -12.61 -8.36 -7.45
CA VAL A 62 -12.51 -7.39 -8.56
C VAL A 62 -12.22 -8.11 -9.87
N VAL A 63 -11.31 -9.08 -9.88
CA VAL A 63 -10.96 -9.81 -11.11
C VAL A 63 -12.10 -10.72 -11.54
N GLN A 64 -12.71 -11.47 -10.63
CA GLN A 64 -13.84 -12.36 -10.94
C GLN A 64 -15.01 -11.56 -11.51
N THR A 65 -15.44 -10.49 -10.83
CA THR A 65 -16.53 -9.62 -11.30
C THR A 65 -16.18 -8.95 -12.63
N GLY A 66 -14.93 -8.50 -12.79
CA GLY A 66 -14.49 -7.87 -14.03
C GLY A 66 -14.50 -8.83 -15.23
N LEU A 67 -14.09 -10.08 -15.06
CA LEU A 67 -14.15 -11.10 -16.09
C LEU A 67 -15.61 -11.47 -16.44
N GLU A 68 -16.46 -11.62 -15.44
CA GLU A 68 -17.90 -11.88 -15.64
C GLU A 68 -18.57 -10.78 -16.46
N LEU A 69 -18.38 -9.52 -16.07
CA LEU A 69 -18.91 -8.36 -16.80
C LEU A 69 -18.39 -8.26 -18.22
N ALA A 70 -17.16 -8.70 -18.46
CA ALA A 70 -16.55 -8.72 -19.78
C ALA A 70 -16.98 -9.93 -20.64
N GLY A 71 -17.78 -10.86 -20.09
CA GLY A 71 -18.13 -12.11 -20.75
C GLY A 71 -16.93 -13.01 -21.00
N GLN A 72 -15.87 -12.85 -20.19
CA GLN A 72 -14.68 -13.70 -20.24
C GLN A 72 -14.85 -14.95 -19.36
N PRO A 73 -14.15 -16.05 -19.67
CA PRO A 73 -14.20 -17.23 -18.83
C PRO A 73 -13.70 -16.93 -17.39
N PRO A 74 -14.31 -17.54 -16.35
CA PRO A 74 -13.93 -17.33 -14.97
C PRO A 74 -12.55 -17.90 -14.67
N LEU A 75 -11.90 -17.41 -13.61
CA LEU A 75 -10.69 -18.00 -13.07
C LEU A 75 -10.95 -19.45 -12.63
N VAL A 76 -10.02 -20.33 -12.94
CA VAL A 76 -10.08 -21.74 -12.52
C VAL A 76 -9.20 -21.91 -11.29
N GLU A 77 -9.82 -22.22 -10.16
CA GLU A 77 -9.09 -22.54 -8.95
C GLU A 77 -8.30 -23.84 -9.14
N THR A 78 -7.04 -23.82 -8.76
CA THR A 78 -6.14 -24.98 -8.86
C THR A 78 -5.26 -25.02 -7.61
N THR A 79 -4.79 -26.22 -7.29
CA THR A 79 -3.82 -26.40 -6.21
C THR A 79 -2.49 -26.83 -6.81
N LEU A 80 -1.42 -26.16 -6.41
CA LEU A 80 -0.07 -26.61 -6.72
C LEU A 80 0.39 -27.53 -5.58
N THR A 81 0.39 -28.84 -5.87
CA THR A 81 0.88 -29.84 -4.91
C THR A 81 2.40 -29.94 -4.97
N GLY A 82 3.04 -30.02 -3.81
CA GLY A 82 4.46 -30.38 -3.69
C GLY A 82 5.47 -29.25 -3.75
N LEU A 83 5.05 -28.01 -4.02
CA LEU A 83 5.98 -26.87 -4.14
C LEU A 83 6.01 -25.95 -2.90
N TRP A 84 5.13 -26.16 -1.96
CA TRP A 84 5.06 -25.36 -0.74
C TRP A 84 5.91 -25.99 0.36
N PRO A 85 6.87 -25.26 0.96
CA PRO A 85 7.71 -25.79 2.02
C PRO A 85 6.95 -26.11 3.31
N ASP A 86 5.72 -25.55 3.47
CA ASP A 86 4.91 -25.69 4.66
C ASP A 86 3.54 -26.29 4.34
N SER A 87 3.08 -27.27 5.15
CA SER A 87 1.81 -27.99 4.94
C SER A 87 0.57 -27.09 5.01
N GLN A 88 0.63 -25.98 5.75
CA GLN A 88 -0.47 -25.01 5.81
C GLN A 88 -0.67 -24.26 4.47
N TRP A 89 0.34 -24.20 3.62
CA TRP A 89 0.30 -23.54 2.32
C TRP A 89 -0.23 -24.45 1.21
N ALA A 90 -0.28 -25.75 1.44
CA ALA A 90 -0.78 -26.74 0.47
C ALA A 90 -2.26 -26.53 0.08
N ARG A 91 -3.00 -25.70 0.82
CA ARG A 91 -4.42 -25.38 0.59
C ARG A 91 -4.66 -23.95 0.10
N CYS A 92 -3.59 -23.20 -0.17
CA CYS A 92 -3.75 -21.81 -0.63
C CYS A 92 -4.32 -21.76 -2.04
N PRO A 93 -5.33 -20.93 -2.31
CA PRO A 93 -5.97 -20.85 -3.60
C PRO A 93 -5.00 -20.24 -4.62
N VAL A 94 -4.73 -21.02 -5.65
CA VAL A 94 -3.97 -20.62 -6.83
C VAL A 94 -4.91 -20.65 -8.01
N PHE A 95 -4.87 -19.66 -8.87
CA PHE A 95 -5.81 -19.52 -9.96
C PHE A 95 -5.11 -19.64 -11.30
N ARG A 96 -5.65 -20.49 -12.18
CA ARG A 96 -5.23 -20.53 -13.56
C ARG A 96 -6.08 -19.56 -14.37
N LEU A 97 -5.43 -18.70 -15.13
CA LEU A 97 -6.10 -17.82 -16.07
C LEU A 97 -6.46 -18.62 -17.33
N PRO A 98 -7.75 -18.69 -17.69
CA PRO A 98 -8.17 -19.33 -18.94
C PRO A 98 -7.73 -18.48 -20.15
N THR A 99 -7.90 -19.03 -21.36
CA THR A 99 -7.66 -18.29 -22.60
C THR A 99 -8.65 -17.14 -22.71
N LEU A 100 -8.15 -15.91 -22.63
CA LEU A 100 -8.94 -14.70 -22.78
C LEU A 100 -9.02 -14.28 -24.25
N THR A 101 -10.13 -13.64 -24.62
CA THR A 101 -10.43 -13.26 -26.01
C THR A 101 -10.30 -11.74 -26.23
N GLY A 102 -10.10 -11.34 -27.49
CA GLY A 102 -10.04 -9.93 -27.88
C GLY A 102 -8.92 -9.16 -27.13
N ASN A 103 -9.22 -7.95 -26.71
CA ASN A 103 -8.27 -7.07 -25.99
C ASN A 103 -7.81 -7.64 -24.63
N TRP A 104 -8.56 -8.61 -24.09
CA TRP A 104 -8.20 -9.26 -22.83
C TRP A 104 -7.04 -10.25 -22.99
N ALA A 105 -6.78 -10.74 -24.18
CA ALA A 105 -5.63 -11.60 -24.45
C ALA A 105 -4.29 -10.95 -24.01
N ALA A 106 -4.20 -9.63 -24.11
CA ALA A 106 -3.04 -8.88 -23.65
C ALA A 106 -2.81 -8.91 -22.14
N CYS A 107 -3.79 -9.35 -21.34
CA CYS A 107 -3.66 -9.50 -19.88
C CYS A 107 -2.82 -10.72 -19.48
N THR A 108 -2.53 -11.63 -20.43
CA THR A 108 -1.63 -12.78 -20.22
C THR A 108 -0.17 -12.40 -20.37
N ALA A 109 0.14 -11.20 -20.84
CA ALA A 109 1.52 -10.73 -20.97
C ALA A 109 2.20 -10.71 -19.58
N GLY A 110 3.40 -11.31 -19.51
CA GLY A 110 4.16 -11.46 -18.27
C GLY A 110 3.80 -12.69 -17.42
N LEU A 111 2.74 -13.43 -17.77
CA LEU A 111 2.40 -14.68 -17.09
C LEU A 111 3.18 -15.87 -17.62
N ALA A 112 3.68 -15.80 -18.86
CA ALA A 112 4.47 -16.89 -19.44
C ALA A 112 5.78 -17.07 -18.67
N HIS A 113 6.12 -18.31 -18.36
CA HIS A 113 7.40 -18.64 -17.77
C HIS A 113 8.53 -18.39 -18.79
N PRO A 114 9.62 -17.69 -18.43
CA PRO A 114 10.62 -17.24 -19.39
C PRO A 114 11.28 -18.39 -20.17
N HIS A 115 11.42 -19.58 -19.56
CA HIS A 115 12.06 -20.72 -20.19
C HIS A 115 11.09 -21.71 -20.85
N THR A 116 9.94 -21.99 -20.19
CA THR A 116 9.00 -23.02 -20.69
C THR A 116 7.86 -22.45 -21.54
N GLN A 117 7.70 -21.13 -21.56
CA GLN A 117 6.60 -20.41 -22.23
C GLN A 117 5.19 -20.82 -21.76
N GLN A 118 5.10 -21.64 -20.72
CA GLN A 118 3.82 -22.02 -20.12
C GLN A 118 3.27 -20.84 -19.29
N ILE A 119 1.96 -20.62 -19.39
CA ILE A 119 1.28 -19.61 -18.58
C ILE A 119 1.25 -20.09 -17.13
N ARG A 120 1.90 -19.31 -16.28
CA ARG A 120 1.95 -19.58 -14.84
C ARG A 120 0.62 -19.22 -14.18
N PRO A 121 0.21 -19.96 -13.16
CA PRO A 121 -0.95 -19.59 -12.35
C PRO A 121 -0.68 -18.29 -11.57
N ILE A 122 -1.77 -17.62 -11.19
CA ILE A 122 -1.74 -16.37 -10.46
C ILE A 122 -2.17 -16.58 -9.01
N VAL A 123 -1.61 -15.78 -8.13
CA VAL A 123 -1.98 -15.66 -6.72
C VAL A 123 -2.25 -14.20 -6.41
N PHE A 124 -3.07 -13.93 -5.41
CA PHE A 124 -3.42 -12.57 -4.99
C PHE A 124 -2.74 -12.18 -3.68
N ASP A 125 -2.22 -13.14 -2.94
CA ASP A 125 -1.47 -12.92 -1.71
C ASP A 125 0.05 -12.86 -2.02
N ALA A 126 0.68 -11.75 -1.61
CA ALA A 126 2.10 -11.53 -1.82
C ALA A 126 2.98 -12.54 -1.07
N THR A 127 2.51 -13.04 0.07
CA THR A 127 3.24 -14.04 0.86
C THR A 127 3.40 -15.35 0.10
N LEU A 128 2.40 -15.71 -0.72
CA LEU A 128 2.39 -16.91 -1.55
C LEU A 128 3.32 -16.82 -2.77
N ALA A 129 3.64 -15.61 -3.23
CA ALA A 129 4.49 -15.39 -4.39
C ALA A 129 5.97 -15.21 -4.03
N THR A 130 6.27 -14.91 -2.76
CA THR A 130 7.64 -14.59 -2.33
C THR A 130 8.58 -15.78 -2.50
N GLY A 131 9.67 -15.56 -3.27
CA GLY A 131 10.68 -16.58 -3.52
C GLY A 131 10.25 -17.70 -4.47
N ARG A 132 9.21 -17.50 -5.28
CA ARG A 132 8.63 -18.51 -6.19
C ARG A 132 8.59 -18.00 -7.62
N ASP A 133 9.05 -18.83 -8.56
CA ASP A 133 9.05 -18.55 -9.99
C ASP A 133 7.89 -19.22 -10.73
N ASP A 134 7.20 -20.16 -10.09
CA ASP A 134 6.11 -20.97 -10.64
C ASP A 134 4.73 -20.33 -10.55
N VAL A 135 4.60 -19.23 -9.81
CA VAL A 135 3.38 -18.43 -9.68
C VAL A 135 3.66 -16.97 -10.00
N VAL A 136 2.62 -16.21 -10.31
CA VAL A 136 2.69 -14.76 -10.54
C VAL A 136 1.75 -14.04 -9.59
N LEU A 137 2.24 -13.03 -8.87
CA LEU A 137 1.41 -12.17 -8.05
C LEU A 137 0.58 -11.22 -8.92
N ALA A 138 -0.75 -11.37 -8.87
CA ALA A 138 -1.68 -10.45 -9.49
C ALA A 138 -1.95 -9.25 -8.56
N HIS A 139 -0.96 -8.36 -8.43
CA HIS A 139 -1.05 -7.15 -7.62
C HIS A 139 -1.88 -6.05 -8.33
N LEU A 140 -2.16 -4.94 -7.64
CA LEU A 140 -3.00 -3.85 -8.17
C LEU A 140 -2.51 -3.27 -9.51
N ASN A 141 -1.20 -3.27 -9.77
CA ASN A 141 -0.63 -2.81 -11.03
C ASN A 141 -0.58 -3.89 -12.11
N HIS A 142 -0.99 -5.13 -11.81
CA HIS A 142 -1.04 -6.18 -12.81
C HIS A 142 -2.08 -5.83 -13.88
N ARG A 143 -1.75 -6.06 -15.16
CA ARG A 143 -2.57 -5.63 -16.29
C ARG A 143 -4.00 -6.17 -16.24
N LEU A 144 -4.18 -7.42 -15.80
CA LEU A 144 -5.49 -8.03 -15.61
C LEU A 144 -6.32 -7.25 -14.58
N VAL A 145 -5.74 -6.95 -13.41
CA VAL A 145 -6.41 -6.22 -12.33
C VAL A 145 -6.77 -4.80 -12.80
N GLN A 146 -5.86 -4.11 -13.46
CA GLN A 146 -6.10 -2.78 -14.01
C GLN A 146 -7.21 -2.76 -15.06
N MET A 147 -7.27 -3.78 -15.91
CA MET A 147 -8.32 -3.91 -16.93
C MET A 147 -9.69 -4.10 -16.27
N CYS A 148 -9.78 -4.99 -15.26
CA CYS A 148 -11.00 -5.20 -14.47
C CYS A 148 -11.44 -3.91 -13.75
N LEU A 149 -10.51 -3.22 -13.08
CA LEU A 149 -10.82 -1.96 -12.40
C LEU A 149 -11.32 -0.87 -13.35
N ARG A 150 -10.75 -0.77 -14.55
CA ARG A 150 -11.22 0.19 -15.57
C ARG A 150 -12.64 -0.15 -16.03
N LEU A 151 -12.94 -1.42 -16.28
CA LEU A 151 -14.28 -1.87 -16.65
C LEU A 151 -15.28 -1.58 -15.54
N LEU A 152 -14.99 -1.97 -14.30
CA LEU A 152 -15.84 -1.71 -13.15
C LEU A 152 -16.13 -0.20 -12.98
N ARG A 153 -15.11 0.64 -13.12
CA ARG A 153 -15.30 2.10 -13.09
C ARG A 153 -16.21 2.58 -14.20
N ALA A 154 -16.03 2.08 -15.41
CA ALA A 154 -16.88 2.45 -16.54
C ALA A 154 -18.34 2.05 -16.30
N GLU A 155 -18.58 0.83 -15.80
CA GLU A 155 -19.93 0.33 -15.49
C GLU A 155 -20.62 1.12 -14.38
N VAL A 156 -19.92 1.45 -13.30
CA VAL A 156 -20.45 2.26 -12.20
C VAL A 156 -20.88 3.65 -12.67
N TRP A 157 -20.16 4.24 -13.62
CA TRP A 157 -20.42 5.58 -14.15
C TRP A 157 -21.27 5.59 -15.42
N ALA A 158 -21.61 4.43 -15.96
CA ALA A 158 -22.44 4.36 -17.16
C ALA A 158 -23.81 5.02 -16.92
N LEU A 159 -24.18 5.92 -17.81
CA LEU A 159 -25.48 6.64 -17.81
C LEU A 159 -26.59 5.85 -18.52
N SER A 160 -26.22 4.83 -19.29
CA SER A 160 -27.16 4.03 -20.08
C SER A 160 -27.95 3.06 -19.21
N GLY A 161 -29.24 2.85 -19.54
CA GLY A 161 -30.17 2.04 -18.75
C GLY A 161 -29.89 0.52 -18.68
N ARG A 162 -28.81 0.04 -19.31
CA ARG A 162 -28.32 -1.34 -19.23
C ARG A 162 -27.11 -1.40 -18.32
N ARG A 163 -27.32 -1.22 -17.01
CA ARG A 163 -26.25 -1.34 -16.04
C ARG A 163 -26.18 -2.79 -15.56
N ALA A 164 -25.00 -3.39 -15.65
CA ALA A 164 -24.74 -4.67 -15.02
C ALA A 164 -24.49 -4.51 -13.49
N ILE A 165 -24.06 -3.32 -13.06
CA ILE A 165 -23.83 -2.99 -11.65
C ILE A 165 -24.82 -1.92 -11.20
N HIS A 166 -25.53 -2.19 -10.12
CA HIS A 166 -26.45 -1.26 -9.49
C HIS A 166 -25.77 -0.44 -8.40
N ARG A 167 -26.09 0.87 -8.33
CA ARG A 167 -25.57 1.76 -7.26
C ARG A 167 -26.30 1.57 -5.94
N VAL A 168 -27.46 0.96 -5.96
CA VAL A 168 -28.27 0.68 -4.78
C VAL A 168 -28.60 -0.80 -4.81
N SER A 169 -28.30 -1.47 -3.73
CA SER A 169 -28.61 -2.90 -3.54
C SER A 169 -29.24 -3.11 -2.18
N ALA A 170 -30.06 -4.14 -2.07
CA ALA A 170 -30.62 -4.60 -0.81
C ALA A 170 -30.02 -5.97 -0.49
N GLN A 171 -29.67 -6.18 0.77
CA GLN A 171 -29.06 -7.42 1.26
C GLN A 171 -29.75 -7.85 2.55
N CYS A 172 -29.72 -9.13 2.85
CA CYS A 172 -30.25 -9.68 4.09
C CYS A 172 -29.17 -9.75 5.17
N LEU A 173 -29.54 -9.43 6.40
CA LEU A 173 -28.72 -9.72 7.57
C LEU A 173 -29.09 -11.10 8.12
N PRO A 174 -28.13 -11.93 8.56
CA PRO A 174 -28.41 -13.23 9.15
C PRO A 174 -29.13 -13.10 10.48
N SER A 175 -29.90 -14.13 10.80
CA SER A 175 -30.57 -14.25 12.11
C SER A 175 -29.51 -14.30 13.22
N GLY A 176 -29.65 -13.45 14.25
CA GLY A 176 -28.72 -13.40 15.38
C GLY A 176 -27.84 -12.15 15.41
N THR A 177 -27.96 -11.26 14.42
CA THR A 177 -27.34 -9.94 14.49
C THR A 177 -28.07 -9.05 15.52
N PRO A 178 -27.39 -8.03 16.10
CA PRO A 178 -28.01 -7.13 17.07
C PRO A 178 -29.10 -6.24 16.48
N TRP A 179 -29.13 -6.09 15.15
CA TRP A 179 -30.07 -5.20 14.46
C TRP A 179 -31.36 -5.91 14.10
N ARG A 180 -32.49 -5.30 14.45
CA ARG A 180 -33.83 -5.81 14.17
C ARG A 180 -34.61 -4.99 13.15
N ASN A 181 -34.18 -3.77 12.91
CA ASN A 181 -34.81 -2.84 11.98
C ASN A 181 -33.97 -2.70 10.72
N PRO A 182 -34.55 -2.18 9.63
CA PRO A 182 -33.82 -1.90 8.42
C PRO A 182 -32.63 -0.97 8.67
N LEU A 183 -31.49 -1.32 8.10
CA LEU A 183 -30.29 -0.51 8.07
C LEU A 183 -30.15 0.12 6.70
N VAL A 184 -29.65 1.34 6.67
CA VAL A 184 -29.23 1.99 5.43
C VAL A 184 -27.78 2.43 5.55
N ILE A 185 -26.97 2.08 4.55
CA ILE A 185 -25.55 2.40 4.51
C ILE A 185 -25.28 3.13 3.19
N ALA A 186 -24.59 4.26 3.27
CA ALA A 186 -24.12 5.00 2.10
C ALA A 186 -22.60 5.00 2.04
N HIS A 187 -22.08 4.94 0.83
CA HIS A 187 -20.66 5.07 0.53
C HIS A 187 -20.40 6.40 -0.15
N GLY A 188 -19.41 7.11 0.30
CA GLY A 188 -18.94 8.36 -0.28
C GLY A 188 -17.47 8.26 -0.65
N ARG A 189 -17.08 8.92 -1.74
CA ARG A 189 -15.68 9.01 -2.16
C ARG A 189 -15.11 10.35 -1.71
N ILE A 190 -14.02 10.32 -0.94
CA ILE A 190 -13.24 11.51 -0.59
C ILE A 190 -12.03 11.56 -1.50
N VAL A 191 -11.74 12.74 -2.04
CA VAL A 191 -10.53 13.01 -2.81
C VAL A 191 -9.88 14.26 -2.22
N VAL A 192 -8.63 14.15 -1.80
CA VAL A 192 -7.82 15.27 -1.34
C VAL A 192 -6.91 15.70 -2.47
N LEU A 193 -6.95 16.99 -2.81
CA LEU A 193 -6.13 17.58 -3.86
C LEU A 193 -5.08 18.49 -3.22
N GLY A 194 -3.86 18.43 -3.72
CA GLY A 194 -2.81 19.40 -3.39
C GLY A 194 -3.03 20.75 -4.05
N GLY A 195 -2.24 21.75 -3.66
CA GLY A 195 -2.28 23.08 -4.28
C GLY A 195 -1.93 23.09 -5.77
N ASP A 196 -1.26 22.06 -6.25
CA ASP A 196 -0.91 21.77 -7.64
C ASP A 196 -1.99 20.96 -8.39
N HIS A 197 -3.15 20.75 -7.79
CA HIS A 197 -4.26 19.92 -8.26
C HIS A 197 -3.92 18.42 -8.42
N HIS A 198 -2.76 17.96 -7.95
CA HIS A 198 -2.48 16.53 -7.87
C HIS A 198 -3.27 15.87 -6.74
N ARG A 199 -3.70 14.63 -6.98
CA ARG A 199 -4.40 13.85 -5.96
C ARG A 199 -3.39 13.36 -4.92
N LEU A 200 -3.54 13.83 -3.69
CA LEU A 200 -2.74 13.42 -2.55
C LEU A 200 -3.30 12.18 -1.88
N HIS A 201 -4.63 12.07 -1.81
CA HIS A 201 -5.30 10.95 -1.17
C HIS A 201 -6.68 10.71 -1.80
N GLU A 202 -7.10 9.45 -1.84
CA GLU A 202 -8.43 9.05 -2.30
C GLU A 202 -8.88 7.83 -1.49
N GLU A 203 -10.07 7.91 -0.88
CA GLU A 203 -10.65 6.80 -0.13
C GLU A 203 -12.17 6.76 -0.25
N VAL A 204 -12.75 5.60 0.10
CA VAL A 204 -14.20 5.42 0.22
C VAL A 204 -14.56 5.39 1.70
N ILE A 205 -15.44 6.29 2.12
CA ILE A 205 -15.99 6.33 3.47
C ILE A 205 -17.38 5.71 3.50
N MET A 206 -17.77 5.18 4.64
CA MET A 206 -19.11 4.65 4.90
C MET A 206 -19.78 5.42 6.04
N ALA A 207 -21.06 5.68 5.89
CA ALA A 207 -21.92 6.12 6.97
C ALA A 207 -23.25 5.38 6.88
N GLY A 208 -23.85 5.08 8.02
CA GLY A 208 -25.09 4.33 8.06
C GLY A 208 -25.94 4.67 9.26
N GLY A 209 -27.15 4.17 9.24
CA GLY A 209 -28.10 4.30 10.34
C GLY A 209 -29.17 3.22 10.31
N GLU A 210 -29.78 3.01 11.46
CA GLU A 210 -30.92 2.15 11.68
C GLU A 210 -32.21 2.96 11.58
N ILE A 211 -33.18 2.47 10.83
CA ILE A 211 -34.50 3.09 10.70
C ILE A 211 -35.46 2.41 11.68
N SER A 212 -35.72 3.07 12.80
CA SER A 212 -36.56 2.56 13.89
C SER A 212 -37.71 3.53 14.20
N ALA A 213 -38.94 3.04 14.22
CA ALA A 213 -40.13 3.83 14.54
C ALA A 213 -40.26 5.17 13.78
N GLY A 214 -39.83 5.21 12.53
CA GLY A 214 -39.85 6.42 11.72
C GLY A 214 -38.70 7.41 11.99
N ALA A 215 -37.76 7.09 12.87
CA ALA A 215 -36.55 7.86 13.16
C ALA A 215 -35.30 7.20 12.57
N PHE A 216 -34.35 8.02 12.15
CA PHE A 216 -33.04 7.58 11.71
C PHE A 216 -32.05 7.68 12.86
N ASN A 217 -31.52 6.56 13.29
CA ASN A 217 -30.52 6.47 14.35
C ASN A 217 -29.14 6.20 13.71
N ARG A 218 -28.26 7.20 13.72
CA ARG A 218 -26.92 7.08 13.17
C ARG A 218 -26.11 5.98 13.87
N LEU A 219 -25.50 5.09 13.11
CA LEU A 219 -24.54 4.11 13.59
C LEU A 219 -23.12 4.72 13.65
N ASN A 220 -22.31 4.22 14.57
CA ASN A 220 -20.89 4.54 14.57
C ASN A 220 -20.17 3.75 13.46
N VAL A 221 -18.88 4.08 13.22
CA VAL A 221 -18.09 3.52 12.12
C VAL A 221 -17.91 2.00 12.27
N GLY A 222 -17.66 1.51 13.49
CA GLY A 222 -17.54 0.08 13.78
C GLY A 222 -18.84 -0.66 13.49
N GLN A 223 -19.95 -0.20 14.04
CA GLN A 223 -21.27 -0.76 13.80
C GLN A 223 -21.65 -0.77 12.31
N THR A 224 -21.35 0.31 11.58
CA THR A 224 -21.63 0.37 10.13
C THR A 224 -20.81 -0.67 9.38
N ARG A 225 -19.53 -0.85 9.74
CA ARG A 225 -18.65 -1.86 9.15
C ARG A 225 -19.12 -3.27 9.48
N ASP A 226 -19.47 -3.53 10.73
CA ASP A 226 -19.93 -4.83 11.17
C ASP A 226 -21.24 -5.21 10.47
N ALA A 227 -22.17 -4.27 10.33
CA ALA A 227 -23.41 -4.47 9.60
C ALA A 227 -23.16 -4.77 8.12
N TYR A 228 -22.26 -4.03 7.48
CA TYR A 228 -21.88 -4.26 6.07
C TYR A 228 -21.22 -5.64 5.88
N ALA A 229 -20.31 -6.01 6.77
CA ALA A 229 -19.61 -7.29 6.72
C ALA A 229 -20.53 -8.49 7.02
N ALA A 230 -21.54 -8.31 7.86
CA ALA A 230 -22.51 -9.35 8.18
C ALA A 230 -23.57 -9.55 7.07
N ALA A 231 -23.70 -8.62 6.13
CA ALA A 231 -24.69 -8.70 5.06
C ALA A 231 -24.42 -9.91 4.14
N THR A 232 -25.49 -10.61 3.77
CA THR A 232 -25.41 -11.81 2.94
C THR A 232 -25.77 -11.50 1.49
N LEU A 233 -25.19 -12.24 0.54
CA LEU A 233 -25.47 -12.12 -0.89
C LEU A 233 -26.82 -12.73 -1.33
N HIS A 234 -27.69 -13.10 -0.38
CA HIS A 234 -29.00 -13.61 -0.73
C HIS A 234 -29.88 -12.53 -1.34
N SER A 235 -30.59 -12.88 -2.38
CA SER A 235 -31.52 -11.97 -3.05
C SER A 235 -32.67 -11.58 -2.13
N VAL A 236 -32.94 -10.29 -2.08
CA VAL A 236 -34.07 -9.73 -1.31
C VAL A 236 -35.34 -9.75 -2.18
N PRO A 237 -36.50 -10.19 -1.66
CA PRO A 237 -37.74 -10.14 -2.43
C PRO A 237 -38.09 -8.73 -2.88
N GLU A 238 -38.62 -8.59 -4.11
CA GLU A 238 -38.98 -7.30 -4.69
C GLU A 238 -39.94 -6.47 -3.83
N SER A 239 -40.91 -7.14 -3.18
CA SER A 239 -41.85 -6.48 -2.25
C SER A 239 -41.14 -5.83 -1.04
N VAL A 240 -40.01 -6.37 -0.61
CA VAL A 240 -39.19 -5.80 0.46
C VAL A 240 -38.38 -4.62 -0.07
N CYS A 241 -37.79 -4.74 -1.27
CA CYS A 241 -37.09 -3.66 -1.95
C CYS A 241 -37.99 -2.42 -2.12
N GLN A 242 -39.23 -2.62 -2.57
CA GLN A 242 -40.22 -1.54 -2.73
C GLN A 242 -40.57 -0.87 -1.39
N ARG A 243 -40.74 -1.64 -0.30
CA ARG A 243 -40.96 -1.08 1.04
C ARG A 243 -39.76 -0.28 1.53
N LEU A 244 -38.53 -0.75 1.30
CA LEU A 244 -37.32 -0.03 1.64
C LEU A 244 -37.19 1.26 0.83
N ALA A 245 -37.49 1.21 -0.48
CA ALA A 245 -37.47 2.38 -1.35
C ALA A 245 -38.47 3.47 -0.89
N ALA A 246 -39.62 3.06 -0.37
CA ALA A 246 -40.65 4.00 0.15
C ALA A 246 -40.18 4.77 1.40
N LEU A 247 -39.16 4.29 2.11
CA LEU A 247 -38.57 4.99 3.26
C LEU A 247 -37.59 6.08 2.86
N TRP A 248 -37.10 6.06 1.63
CA TRP A 248 -36.07 7.00 1.16
C TRP A 248 -36.43 8.49 1.27
N PRO A 249 -37.65 8.95 0.88
CA PRO A 249 -37.98 10.38 0.98
C PRO A 249 -37.87 10.95 2.39
N GLN A 250 -38.13 10.11 3.41
CA GLN A 250 -38.08 10.52 4.81
C GLN A 250 -36.67 10.41 5.43
N HIS A 251 -35.88 9.43 5.02
CA HIS A 251 -34.61 9.08 5.68
C HIS A 251 -33.36 9.39 4.85
N GLY A 252 -33.52 9.84 3.60
CA GLY A 252 -32.39 10.18 2.73
C GLY A 252 -31.57 11.35 3.25
N GLU A 253 -32.24 12.44 3.69
CA GLU A 253 -31.54 13.62 4.21
C GLU A 253 -30.75 13.33 5.50
N PRO A 254 -31.29 12.65 6.52
CA PRO A 254 -30.52 12.22 7.69
C PRO A 254 -29.30 11.35 7.34
N LEU A 255 -29.41 10.47 6.37
CA LEU A 255 -28.30 9.64 5.89
C LEU A 255 -27.20 10.50 5.24
N LEU A 256 -27.58 11.47 4.39
CA LEU A 256 -26.63 12.41 3.77
C LEU A 256 -25.90 13.24 4.84
N LYS A 257 -26.62 13.75 5.84
CA LYS A 257 -26.01 14.46 6.98
C LYS A 257 -25.03 13.57 7.77
N ALA A 258 -25.35 12.28 7.94
CA ALA A 258 -24.44 11.33 8.57
C ALA A 258 -23.15 11.13 7.75
N LEU A 259 -23.29 11.04 6.43
CA LEU A 259 -22.16 10.91 5.50
C LEU A 259 -21.30 12.20 5.48
N GLU A 260 -21.90 13.38 5.45
CA GLU A 260 -21.19 14.65 5.53
C GLU A 260 -20.42 14.81 6.86
N THR A 261 -21.04 14.42 7.97
CA THR A 261 -20.36 14.46 9.27
C THR A 261 -19.16 13.54 9.26
N ARG A 262 -19.32 12.32 8.69
CA ARG A 262 -18.22 11.37 8.54
C ARG A 262 -17.11 11.91 7.64
N MET A 263 -17.48 12.56 6.55
CA MET A 263 -16.53 13.23 5.65
C MET A 263 -15.71 14.29 6.40
N ARG A 264 -16.36 15.18 7.16
CA ARG A 264 -15.67 16.24 7.92
C ARG A 264 -14.71 15.67 8.97
N GLU A 265 -15.14 14.65 9.74
CA GLU A 265 -14.30 13.94 10.70
C GLU A 265 -13.05 13.35 10.02
N ARG A 266 -13.26 12.73 8.85
CA ARG A 266 -12.16 12.07 8.13
C ARG A 266 -11.22 13.08 7.45
N THR A 267 -11.76 14.16 6.89
CA THR A 267 -10.96 15.25 6.29
C THR A 267 -10.00 15.82 7.32
N LYS A 268 -10.51 16.14 8.52
CA LYS A 268 -9.66 16.66 9.60
C LYS A 268 -8.54 15.68 9.97
N ASN A 269 -8.86 14.41 10.15
CA ASN A 269 -7.84 13.38 10.46
C ASN A 269 -6.80 13.22 9.34
N LEU A 270 -7.20 13.41 8.07
CA LEU A 270 -6.29 13.37 6.94
C LEU A 270 -5.39 14.60 6.87
N GLU A 271 -5.94 15.79 7.15
CA GLU A 271 -5.18 17.04 7.24
C GLU A 271 -4.09 16.92 8.30
N ASP A 272 -4.45 16.46 9.52
CA ASP A 272 -3.50 16.27 10.62
C ASP A 272 -2.38 15.28 10.22
N LYS A 273 -2.72 14.13 9.59
CA LYS A 273 -1.73 13.15 9.12
C LYS A 273 -0.84 13.65 7.99
N LEU A 274 -1.40 14.41 7.05
CA LEU A 274 -0.63 14.96 5.94
C LEU A 274 0.34 16.03 6.45
N GLN A 275 -0.08 16.85 7.40
CA GLN A 275 0.77 17.83 8.06
C GLN A 275 1.94 17.16 8.79
N GLU A 276 1.65 16.12 9.60
CA GLU A 276 2.69 15.37 10.30
C GLU A 276 3.70 14.72 9.32
N ARG A 277 3.22 14.13 8.22
CA ARG A 277 4.10 13.58 7.17
C ARG A 277 4.97 14.66 6.53
N ALA A 278 4.39 15.81 6.19
CA ALA A 278 5.14 16.91 5.60
C ALA A 278 6.27 17.39 6.53
N GLU A 279 6.00 17.53 7.83
CA GLU A 279 7.01 17.90 8.83
C GLU A 279 8.11 16.84 8.94
N GLN A 280 7.76 15.55 8.93
CA GLN A 280 8.74 14.46 8.94
C GLN A 280 9.60 14.44 7.68
N GLU A 281 9.01 14.69 6.51
CA GLU A 281 9.76 14.74 5.25
C GLU A 281 10.70 15.93 5.20
N VAL A 282 10.25 17.11 5.61
CA VAL A 282 11.08 18.31 5.71
C VAL A 282 12.28 18.03 6.63
N ALA A 283 12.04 17.47 7.81
CA ALA A 283 13.14 17.14 8.73
C ALA A 283 14.14 16.12 8.15
N LYS A 284 13.67 15.14 7.36
CA LYS A 284 14.55 14.18 6.65
C LYS A 284 15.39 14.87 5.59
N PHE A 285 14.78 15.74 4.76
CA PHE A 285 15.49 16.49 3.73
C PHE A 285 16.53 17.42 4.34
N GLU A 286 16.20 18.13 5.42
CA GLU A 286 17.18 18.97 6.13
C GLU A 286 18.37 18.16 6.67
N ALA A 287 18.10 16.95 7.21
CA ALA A 287 19.17 16.08 7.69
C ALA A 287 20.10 15.62 6.56
N VAL A 288 19.52 15.25 5.40
CA VAL A 288 20.30 14.86 4.22
C VAL A 288 21.12 16.04 3.67
N LEU A 289 20.52 17.23 3.60
CA LEU A 289 21.24 18.43 3.12
C LEU A 289 22.40 18.81 4.06
N LYS A 290 22.20 18.72 5.39
CA LYS A 290 23.27 18.95 6.37
C LYS A 290 24.39 17.92 6.26
N GLU A 291 24.06 16.66 5.97
CA GLU A 291 25.08 15.62 5.77
C GLU A 291 25.85 15.82 4.47
N LEU A 292 25.16 16.20 3.39
CA LEU A 292 25.78 16.54 2.12
C LEU A 292 26.70 17.77 2.26
N GLN A 293 26.25 18.82 2.95
CA GLN A 293 27.06 19.98 3.23
C GLN A 293 28.35 19.60 3.98
N ARG A 294 28.25 18.79 5.05
CA ARG A 294 29.42 18.30 5.79
C ARG A 294 30.37 17.48 4.93
N ALA A 295 29.83 16.64 4.05
CA ALA A 295 30.63 15.84 3.14
C ALA A 295 31.43 16.72 2.17
N ILE A 296 30.78 17.75 1.57
CA ILE A 296 31.42 18.71 0.70
C ILE A 296 32.49 19.52 1.45
N GLU A 297 32.21 20.02 2.64
CA GLU A 297 33.19 20.73 3.48
C GLU A 297 34.40 19.84 3.81
N GLN A 298 34.18 18.56 4.15
CA GLN A 298 35.29 17.62 4.39
C GLN A 298 36.12 17.37 3.13
N GLU A 299 35.47 17.22 1.97
CA GLU A 299 36.16 17.00 0.69
C GLU A 299 37.01 18.22 0.31
N LEU A 300 36.45 19.41 0.45
CA LEU A 300 37.17 20.66 0.21
C LEU A 300 38.40 20.81 1.14
N HIS A 301 38.24 20.51 2.42
CA HIS A 301 39.37 20.54 3.38
C HIS A 301 40.41 19.47 3.07
N THR A 302 40.01 18.30 2.59
CA THR A 302 40.93 17.22 2.22
C THR A 302 41.73 17.59 0.96
N ASP A 303 41.07 18.16 -0.05
CA ASP A 303 41.75 18.61 -1.29
C ASP A 303 42.70 19.78 -1.04
N VAL A 304 42.33 20.72 -0.18
CA VAL A 304 43.23 21.84 0.20
C VAL A 304 44.47 21.30 0.91
N ASN A 305 44.30 20.33 1.85
CA ASN A 305 45.45 19.71 2.54
C ASN A 305 46.32 18.90 1.58
N ARG A 306 45.77 18.17 0.60
CA ARG A 306 46.53 17.46 -0.43
C ARG A 306 47.29 18.39 -1.33
N GLN A 307 46.72 19.53 -1.73
CA GLN A 307 47.41 20.56 -2.51
C GLN A 307 48.54 21.17 -1.69
N MET A 308 48.34 21.44 -0.38
CA MET A 308 49.38 21.99 0.48
C MET A 308 50.55 21.00 0.73
N GLU A 309 50.33 19.69 0.70
CA GLU A 309 51.39 18.69 0.76
C GLU A 309 52.25 18.64 -0.49
N LEU A 310 51.73 19.05 -1.65
CA LEU A 310 52.44 19.12 -2.91
C LEU A 310 53.22 20.43 -3.10
N TRP A 311 53.00 21.42 -2.24
CA TRP A 311 53.67 22.71 -2.33
C TRP A 311 55.00 22.71 -1.57
N THR A 312 55.98 23.36 -2.14
CA THR A 312 57.25 23.61 -1.46
C THR A 312 57.05 24.54 -0.28
N ASP A 313 57.92 24.49 0.70
CA ASP A 313 57.83 25.34 1.91
C ASP A 313 57.83 26.84 1.60
N ASP A 314 58.49 27.24 0.49
CA ASP A 314 58.48 28.63 -0.02
C ASP A 314 57.09 29.04 -0.56
N GLU A 315 56.39 28.16 -1.26
CA GLU A 315 55.07 28.44 -1.80
C GLU A 315 54.00 28.50 -0.67
N LYS A 316 54.15 27.68 0.36
CA LYS A 316 53.30 27.74 1.55
C LYS A 316 53.45 29.07 2.29
N SER A 317 54.71 29.52 2.46
CA SER A 317 55.03 30.78 3.12
C SER A 317 54.61 32.01 2.33
N GLN A 318 54.49 31.90 1.02
CA GLN A 318 54.02 32.99 0.15
C GLN A 318 52.51 33.15 0.22
N ARG A 319 51.78 32.07 0.25
CA ARG A 319 50.32 32.08 0.40
C ARG A 319 49.88 32.60 1.77
N GLU A 320 50.54 32.17 2.85
CA GLU A 320 50.26 32.71 4.19
C GLU A 320 50.45 34.22 4.28
N ARG A 321 51.35 34.77 3.50
CA ARG A 321 51.56 36.24 3.37
C ARG A 321 50.46 36.92 2.57
N ASP A 322 49.99 36.27 1.52
CA ASP A 322 48.90 36.78 0.66
C ASP A 322 47.53 36.69 1.34
N GLU A 323 47.32 35.75 2.27
CA GLU A 323 46.06 35.64 3.06
C GLU A 323 46.01 36.62 4.25
N GLN A 324 47.15 37.24 4.65
CA GLN A 324 47.22 38.20 5.76
C GLN A 324 47.27 39.69 5.26
N GLY A 325 47.31 39.94 3.96
CA GLY A 325 47.28 41.23 3.33
C GLY A 325 45.90 41.57 2.73
#